data_86173ecc0ec12a590b99dcbb81415559
#
_entry.id   86173ecc0ec12a590b99dcbb81415559
#
_cell.length_a   1.000
_cell.length_b   1.000
_cell.length_c   1.000
_cell.angle_alpha   90.00
_cell.angle_beta   90.00
_cell.angle_gamma   90.00
#
_symmetry.space_group_name_H-M   'P 1'
#
loop_
_entity.id
_entity.type
_entity.pdbx_description
1 polymer ?
#
loop_
_entity_poly.entity_id
_entity_poly.type
_entity_poly.pdbx_seq_one_letter_code
_entity_poly.pdbx_strand_id
1 'polypeptide(L)'
;MPILLAQAQLQQRLYISVMTPPAPTLGTLVRQLIERLDGDLEGVYAAAGLTWRPRYTPVLRALLRVGPVPIKVLAQEIGISHSAASQTVAQMTTHRLVALKPGTDARERIVVLTPKAKRMIPALERQWAATNAAAAQLDAELSVPLSRILSEAIDALNQRAFSTRIADASNALSRSTTR
;
A
#
# COMPACT_ATOMS: atom_id res chain seq x y z
N MET A 1 21.81 -52.87 10.78
CA MET A 1 22.01 -51.77 9.80
C MET A 1 20.76 -50.95 9.41
N PRO A 2 19.50 -51.36 9.58
CA PRO A 2 18.35 -50.53 9.20
C PRO A 2 18.05 -49.32 10.16
N ILE A 3 18.40 -49.42 11.45
CA ILE A 3 18.09 -48.39 12.44
C ILE A 3 18.94 -47.13 12.25
N LEU A 4 20.18 -47.26 11.87
CA LEU A 4 21.10 -46.11 11.60
C LEU A 4 20.68 -45.31 10.36
N LEU A 5 20.17 -45.97 9.33
CA LEU A 5 19.63 -45.32 8.13
C LEU A 5 18.33 -44.58 8.42
N ALA A 6 17.46 -45.14 9.26
CA ALA A 6 16.22 -44.49 9.67
C ALA A 6 16.49 -43.22 10.54
N GLN A 7 17.46 -43.30 11.44
CA GLN A 7 17.86 -42.13 12.25
C GLN A 7 18.48 -41.03 11.39
N ALA A 8 19.34 -41.37 10.44
CA ALA A 8 19.92 -40.37 9.53
C ALA A 8 18.85 -39.69 8.66
N GLN A 9 17.87 -40.46 8.18
CA GLN A 9 16.73 -39.91 7.40
C GLN A 9 15.83 -39.01 8.25
N LEU A 10 15.60 -39.37 9.52
CA LEU A 10 14.82 -38.53 10.45
C LEU A 10 15.57 -37.22 10.77
N GLN A 11 16.86 -37.29 11.05
CA GLN A 11 17.70 -36.10 11.26
C GLN A 11 17.75 -35.20 10.02
N GLN A 12 17.88 -35.80 8.83
CA GLN A 12 17.89 -35.05 7.58
C GLN A 12 16.53 -34.37 7.28
N ARG A 13 15.41 -35.02 7.60
CA ARG A 13 14.07 -34.42 7.52
C ARG A 13 13.88 -33.29 8.52
N LEU A 14 14.33 -33.45 9.76
CA LEU A 14 14.30 -32.42 10.78
C LEU A 14 15.20 -31.23 10.40
N TYR A 15 16.39 -31.50 9.87
CA TYR A 15 17.34 -30.45 9.43
C TYR A 15 16.79 -29.66 8.24
N ILE A 16 16.17 -30.31 7.26
CA ILE A 16 15.52 -29.66 6.11
C ILE A 16 14.29 -28.85 6.57
N SER A 17 13.51 -29.37 7.54
CA SER A 17 12.35 -28.68 8.09
C SER A 17 12.72 -27.43 8.89
N VAL A 18 13.89 -27.41 9.52
CA VAL A 18 14.40 -26.24 10.31
C VAL A 18 15.08 -25.22 9.39
N MET A 19 15.61 -25.61 8.25
CA MET A 19 16.32 -24.74 7.30
C MET A 19 15.45 -24.16 6.19
N THR A 20 14.22 -24.61 6.03
CA THR A 20 13.29 -23.95 5.09
C THR A 20 12.72 -22.72 5.78
N PRO A 21 13.09 -21.49 5.36
CA PRO A 21 12.50 -20.30 5.96
C PRO A 21 10.98 -20.38 5.81
N PRO A 22 10.22 -19.98 6.84
CA PRO A 22 8.78 -20.00 6.75
C PRO A 22 8.33 -19.17 5.56
N ALA A 23 7.32 -19.65 4.83
CA ALA A 23 6.75 -18.93 3.70
C ALA A 23 6.39 -17.49 4.11
N PRO A 24 6.68 -16.50 3.27
CA PRO A 24 6.42 -15.11 3.60
C PRO A 24 4.93 -14.90 3.87
N THR A 25 4.61 -14.15 4.91
CA THR A 25 3.22 -13.81 5.22
C THR A 25 2.62 -12.91 4.13
N LEU A 26 1.28 -12.88 4.05
CA LEU A 26 0.58 -11.95 3.16
C LEU A 26 1.05 -10.49 3.35
N GLY A 27 1.20 -10.05 4.60
CA GLY A 27 1.69 -8.70 4.89
C GLY A 27 3.12 -8.46 4.41
N THR A 28 3.98 -9.48 4.46
CA THR A 28 5.34 -9.40 3.91
C THR A 28 5.33 -9.26 2.39
N LEU A 29 4.52 -10.07 1.69
CA LEU A 29 4.41 -10.02 0.23
C LEU A 29 3.87 -8.67 -0.26
N VAL A 30 2.83 -8.14 0.40
CA VAL A 30 2.26 -6.82 0.05
C VAL A 30 3.29 -5.70 0.24
N ARG A 31 4.06 -5.72 1.34
CA ARG A 31 5.12 -4.73 1.56
C ARG A 31 6.22 -4.82 0.51
N GLN A 32 6.71 -6.02 0.21
CA GLN A 32 7.72 -6.22 -0.84
C GLN A 32 7.24 -5.73 -2.21
N LEU A 33 5.96 -5.96 -2.53
CA LEU A 33 5.37 -5.47 -3.76
C LEU A 33 5.36 -3.93 -3.80
N ILE A 34 4.87 -3.28 -2.75
CA ILE A 34 4.83 -1.81 -2.64
C ILE A 34 6.24 -1.23 -2.73
N GLU A 35 7.22 -1.80 -2.01
CA GLU A 35 8.61 -1.33 -2.03
C GLU A 35 9.22 -1.37 -3.44
N ARG A 36 8.95 -2.44 -4.21
CA ARG A 36 9.42 -2.56 -5.60
C ARG A 36 8.78 -1.53 -6.51
N LEU A 37 7.44 -1.42 -6.47
CA LEU A 37 6.70 -0.46 -7.30
C LEU A 37 7.09 0.99 -6.97
N ASP A 38 7.17 1.34 -5.70
CA ASP A 38 7.50 2.71 -5.26
C ASP A 38 8.96 3.07 -5.57
N GLY A 39 9.91 2.13 -5.40
CA GLY A 39 11.31 2.34 -5.70
C GLY A 39 11.55 2.66 -7.18
N ASP A 40 10.95 1.88 -8.08
CA ASP A 40 11.04 2.10 -9.52
C ASP A 40 10.38 3.44 -9.93
N LEU A 41 9.21 3.75 -9.35
CA LEU A 41 8.51 5.01 -9.62
C LEU A 41 9.28 6.25 -9.14
N GLU A 42 9.96 6.18 -8.00
CA GLU A 42 10.81 7.29 -7.52
C GLU A 42 11.94 7.58 -8.52
N GLY A 43 12.56 6.53 -9.08
CA GLY A 43 13.57 6.65 -10.14
C GLY A 43 13.02 7.31 -11.41
N VAL A 44 11.83 6.90 -11.85
CA VAL A 44 11.15 7.46 -13.02
C VAL A 44 10.82 8.95 -12.82
N TYR A 45 10.31 9.34 -11.66
CA TYR A 45 10.05 10.74 -11.35
C TYR A 45 11.33 11.58 -11.31
N ALA A 46 12.39 11.05 -10.70
CA ALA A 46 13.69 11.72 -10.65
C ALA A 46 14.28 11.95 -12.05
N ALA A 47 14.23 10.93 -12.93
CA ALA A 47 14.66 11.03 -14.32
C ALA A 47 13.86 12.07 -15.13
N ALA A 48 12.58 12.27 -14.78
CA ALA A 48 11.74 13.32 -15.35
C ALA A 48 11.94 14.72 -14.71
N GLY A 49 12.91 14.87 -13.82
CA GLY A 49 13.18 16.13 -13.10
C GLY A 49 12.12 16.49 -12.06
N LEU A 50 11.33 15.51 -11.62
CA LEU A 50 10.24 15.70 -10.67
C LEU A 50 10.66 15.26 -9.27
N THR A 51 10.65 16.19 -8.31
CA THR A 51 10.73 15.86 -6.88
C THR A 51 9.36 15.37 -6.39
N TRP A 52 9.04 14.13 -6.72
CA TRP A 52 7.72 13.54 -6.43
C TRP A 52 7.88 12.16 -5.79
N ARG A 53 6.95 11.82 -4.89
CA ARG A 53 6.89 10.48 -4.27
C ARG A 53 5.58 9.81 -4.62
N PRO A 54 5.55 8.49 -4.91
CA PRO A 54 4.35 7.76 -5.29
C PRO A 54 3.17 8.01 -4.36
N ARG A 55 3.40 8.01 -3.04
CA ARG A 55 2.37 8.27 -2.01
C ARG A 55 1.69 9.63 -2.06
N TYR A 56 2.23 10.61 -2.79
CA TYR A 56 1.60 11.94 -2.98
C TYR A 56 0.51 11.89 -4.06
N THR A 57 0.58 10.92 -4.96
CA THR A 57 -0.34 10.79 -6.10
C THR A 57 -1.80 10.67 -5.69
N PRO A 58 -2.20 9.81 -4.72
CA PRO A 58 -3.59 9.74 -4.27
C PRO A 58 -4.10 11.07 -3.72
N VAL A 59 -3.27 11.78 -2.93
CA VAL A 59 -3.63 13.10 -2.37
C VAL A 59 -3.83 14.12 -3.48
N LEU A 60 -2.91 14.20 -4.45
CA LEU A 60 -3.06 15.13 -5.57
C LEU A 60 -4.31 14.82 -6.39
N ARG A 61 -4.52 13.55 -6.76
CA ARG A 61 -5.71 13.14 -7.54
C ARG A 61 -7.02 13.47 -6.81
N ALA A 62 -7.09 13.24 -5.49
CA ALA A 62 -8.25 13.61 -4.69
C ALA A 62 -8.47 15.13 -4.71
N LEU A 63 -7.44 15.94 -4.49
CA LEU A 63 -7.53 17.40 -4.53
C LEU A 63 -7.90 17.96 -5.91
N LEU A 64 -7.52 17.28 -6.98
CA LEU A 64 -7.95 17.65 -8.35
C LEU A 64 -9.42 17.33 -8.59
N ARG A 65 -9.94 16.27 -7.98
CA ARG A 65 -11.33 15.83 -8.13
C ARG A 65 -12.32 16.63 -7.28
N VAL A 66 -12.02 16.77 -5.97
CA VAL A 66 -12.96 17.35 -5.00
C VAL A 66 -12.62 18.79 -4.59
N GLY A 67 -11.46 19.30 -5.05
CA GLY A 67 -10.99 20.63 -4.67
C GLY A 67 -10.35 20.67 -3.27
N PRO A 68 -10.21 21.88 -2.70
CA PRO A 68 -9.69 22.09 -1.36
C PRO A 68 -10.62 21.51 -0.30
N VAL A 69 -10.08 20.61 0.55
CA VAL A 69 -10.87 19.92 1.60
C VAL A 69 -10.04 19.71 2.87
N PRO A 70 -10.69 19.48 4.04
CA PRO A 70 -10.01 19.08 5.26
C PRO A 70 -9.28 17.74 5.11
N ILE A 71 -8.23 17.52 5.93
CA ILE A 71 -7.46 16.26 5.93
C ILE A 71 -8.38 15.05 6.18
N LYS A 72 -9.41 15.20 7.04
CA LYS A 72 -10.36 14.13 7.33
C LYS A 72 -11.11 13.68 6.06
N VAL A 73 -11.60 14.63 5.28
CA VAL A 73 -12.30 14.34 4.01
C VAL A 73 -11.32 13.70 3.02
N LEU A 74 -10.09 14.22 2.95
CA LEU A 74 -9.04 13.66 2.09
C LEU A 74 -8.73 12.20 2.41
N ALA A 75 -8.62 11.87 3.71
CA ALA A 75 -8.41 10.49 4.16
C ALA A 75 -9.54 9.55 3.72
N GLN A 76 -10.79 9.99 3.82
CA GLN A 76 -11.96 9.23 3.37
C GLN A 76 -11.96 9.03 1.86
N GLU A 77 -11.66 10.09 1.09
CA GLU A 77 -11.61 10.06 -0.37
C GLU A 77 -10.56 9.09 -0.95
N ILE A 78 -9.45 8.90 -0.23
CA ILE A 78 -8.37 7.99 -0.64
C ILE A 78 -8.45 6.61 0.05
N GLY A 79 -9.35 6.41 0.99
CA GLY A 79 -9.52 5.14 1.69
C GLY A 79 -8.37 4.79 2.65
N ILE A 80 -7.71 5.80 3.27
CA ILE A 80 -6.61 5.59 4.23
C ILE A 80 -6.97 6.18 5.60
N SER A 81 -6.20 5.80 6.64
CA SER A 81 -6.39 6.37 7.97
C SER A 81 -6.08 7.88 8.00
N HIS A 82 -6.75 8.61 8.90
CA HIS A 82 -6.48 10.04 9.13
C HIS A 82 -5.01 10.29 9.46
N SER A 83 -4.37 9.42 10.24
CA SER A 83 -2.95 9.52 10.58
C SER A 83 -2.06 9.43 9.34
N ALA A 84 -2.31 8.46 8.45
CA ALA A 84 -1.55 8.30 7.20
C ALA A 84 -1.73 9.50 6.26
N ALA A 85 -2.97 9.99 6.10
CA ALA A 85 -3.25 11.20 5.33
C ALA A 85 -2.53 12.43 5.91
N SER A 86 -2.58 12.61 7.23
CA SER A 86 -1.93 13.72 7.93
C SER A 86 -0.42 13.70 7.73
N GLN A 87 0.23 12.54 7.84
CA GLN A 87 1.67 12.38 7.60
C GLN A 87 2.04 12.72 6.15
N THR A 88 1.25 12.25 5.19
CA THR A 88 1.48 12.54 3.76
C THR A 88 1.31 14.04 3.49
N VAL A 89 0.26 14.67 3.98
CA VAL A 89 0.02 16.11 3.84
C VAL A 89 1.14 16.92 4.49
N ALA A 90 1.63 16.55 5.68
CA ALA A 90 2.76 17.20 6.32
C ALA A 90 4.03 17.17 5.46
N GLN A 91 4.35 16.02 4.87
CA GLN A 91 5.49 15.91 3.95
C GLN A 91 5.29 16.73 2.67
N MET A 92 4.09 16.71 2.08
CA MET A 92 3.77 17.53 0.93
C MET A 92 3.88 19.04 1.24
N THR A 93 3.55 19.45 2.48
CA THR A 93 3.72 20.82 2.97
C THR A 93 5.20 21.19 3.06
N THR A 94 6.05 20.32 3.62
CA THR A 94 7.52 20.51 3.66
C THR A 94 8.09 20.67 2.25
N HIS A 95 7.59 19.94 1.27
CA HIS A 95 8.00 20.04 -0.13
C HIS A 95 7.32 21.21 -0.89
N ARG A 96 6.48 22.01 -0.18
CA ARG A 96 5.72 23.14 -0.74
C ARG A 96 4.79 22.72 -1.90
N LEU A 97 4.23 21.52 -1.84
CA LEU A 97 3.27 21.01 -2.82
C LEU A 97 1.83 21.33 -2.43
N VAL A 98 1.55 21.33 -1.13
CA VAL A 98 0.28 21.79 -0.56
C VAL A 98 0.53 22.83 0.51
N ALA A 99 -0.52 23.60 0.82
CA ALA A 99 -0.56 24.52 1.95
C ALA A 99 -1.81 24.22 2.78
N LEU A 100 -1.74 24.51 4.08
CA LEU A 100 -2.85 24.41 5.00
C LEU A 100 -3.44 25.80 5.22
N LYS A 101 -4.73 25.98 4.91
CA LYS A 101 -5.47 27.21 5.18
C LYS A 101 -6.47 26.99 6.31
N PRO A 102 -6.82 28.02 7.09
CA PRO A 102 -7.93 27.94 8.02
C PRO A 102 -9.23 27.57 7.29
N GLY A 103 -10.02 26.68 7.87
CA GLY A 103 -11.38 26.39 7.41
C GLY A 103 -12.39 27.39 7.97
N THR A 104 -13.68 27.13 7.75
CA THR A 104 -14.79 27.85 8.38
C THR A 104 -14.82 27.63 9.90
N ASP A 105 -14.45 26.42 10.37
CA ASP A 105 -14.10 26.15 11.76
C ASP A 105 -12.60 26.42 11.95
N ALA A 106 -12.22 27.21 12.94
CA ALA A 106 -10.83 27.53 13.28
C ALA A 106 -9.96 26.30 13.57
N ARG A 107 -10.58 25.16 13.91
CA ARG A 107 -9.91 23.87 14.16
C ARG A 107 -9.64 23.10 12.88
N GLU A 108 -10.32 23.42 11.79
CA GLU A 108 -10.12 22.75 10.51
C GLU A 108 -8.96 23.35 9.73
N ARG A 109 -8.20 22.46 9.10
CA ARG A 109 -7.13 22.83 8.18
C ARG A 109 -7.46 22.31 6.79
N ILE A 110 -7.75 23.22 5.88
CA ILE A 110 -8.06 22.95 4.49
C ILE A 110 -6.77 22.77 3.70
N VAL A 111 -6.63 21.62 3.05
CA VAL A 111 -5.49 21.31 2.18
C VAL A 111 -5.73 21.91 0.81
N VAL A 112 -4.80 22.75 0.34
CA VAL A 112 -4.87 23.39 -0.97
C VAL A 112 -3.61 23.12 -1.78
N LEU A 113 -3.73 22.91 -3.08
CA LEU A 113 -2.57 22.80 -3.98
C LEU A 113 -1.87 24.14 -4.14
N THR A 114 -0.54 24.14 -4.04
CA THR A 114 0.27 25.33 -4.31
C THR A 114 0.44 25.57 -5.83
N PRO A 115 0.83 26.78 -6.25
CA PRO A 115 1.20 27.02 -7.65
C PRO A 115 2.33 26.09 -8.13
N LYS A 116 3.27 25.71 -7.24
CA LYS A 116 4.33 24.75 -7.56
C LYS A 116 3.73 23.40 -7.96
N ALA A 117 2.85 22.83 -7.15
CA ALA A 117 2.20 21.55 -7.46
C ALA A 117 1.38 21.63 -8.75
N LYS A 118 0.62 22.70 -8.94
CA LYS A 118 -0.18 22.89 -10.16
C LYS A 118 0.66 22.89 -11.44
N ARG A 119 1.84 23.51 -11.42
CA ARG A 119 2.75 23.49 -12.58
C ARG A 119 3.33 22.11 -12.87
N MET A 120 3.38 21.20 -11.89
CA MET A 120 3.88 19.84 -12.08
C MET A 120 2.83 18.90 -12.70
N ILE A 121 1.54 19.25 -12.65
CA ILE A 121 0.44 18.36 -13.07
C ILE A 121 0.64 17.80 -14.48
N PRO A 122 0.94 18.59 -15.53
CA PRO A 122 1.06 18.04 -16.89
C PRO A 122 2.18 17.01 -17.02
N ALA A 123 3.30 17.18 -16.29
CA ALA A 123 4.38 16.22 -16.28
C ALA A 123 3.99 14.94 -15.48
N LEU A 124 3.30 15.09 -14.35
CA LEU A 124 2.80 13.98 -13.56
C LEU A 124 1.77 13.14 -14.33
N GLU A 125 0.86 13.78 -15.06
CA GLU A 125 -0.16 13.09 -15.88
C GLU A 125 0.48 12.21 -16.97
N ARG A 126 1.54 12.69 -17.61
CA ARG A 126 2.30 11.86 -18.57
C ARG A 126 2.93 10.65 -17.91
N GLN A 127 3.53 10.83 -16.71
CA GLN A 127 4.11 9.70 -15.96
C GLN A 127 3.03 8.73 -15.49
N TRP A 128 1.88 9.22 -15.03
CA TRP A 128 0.75 8.35 -14.65
C TRP A 128 0.20 7.55 -15.82
N ALA A 129 0.13 8.13 -17.01
CA ALA A 129 -0.28 7.38 -18.21
C ALA A 129 0.69 6.23 -18.51
N ALA A 130 2.01 6.49 -18.45
CA ALA A 130 3.03 5.45 -18.63
C ALA A 130 2.96 4.39 -17.51
N THR A 131 2.81 4.80 -16.25
CA THR A 131 2.67 3.90 -15.10
C THR A 131 1.43 3.01 -15.24
N ASN A 132 0.29 3.57 -15.65
CA ASN A 132 -0.94 2.79 -15.86
C ASN A 132 -0.77 1.77 -16.99
N ALA A 133 -0.08 2.14 -18.08
CA ALA A 133 0.23 1.21 -19.17
C ALA A 133 1.14 0.06 -18.69
N ALA A 134 2.18 0.37 -17.91
CA ALA A 134 3.06 -0.63 -17.32
C ALA A 134 2.31 -1.56 -16.33
N ALA A 135 1.41 -1.01 -15.52
CA ALA A 135 0.58 -1.80 -14.62
C ALA A 135 -0.36 -2.74 -15.39
N ALA A 136 -0.93 -2.30 -16.51
CA ALA A 136 -1.76 -3.15 -17.37
C ALA A 136 -0.93 -4.29 -18.04
N GLN A 137 0.33 -4.02 -18.38
CA GLN A 137 1.24 -5.08 -18.87
C GLN A 137 1.55 -6.10 -17.78
N LEU A 138 1.86 -5.65 -16.57
CA LEU A 138 2.07 -6.55 -15.43
C LEU A 138 0.83 -7.41 -15.15
N ASP A 139 -0.37 -6.82 -15.17
CA ASP A 139 -1.62 -7.56 -15.00
C ASP A 139 -1.81 -8.64 -16.09
N ALA A 140 -1.40 -8.37 -17.32
CA ALA A 140 -1.49 -9.31 -18.43
C ALA A 140 -0.46 -10.47 -18.36
N GLU A 141 0.65 -10.30 -17.66
CA GLU A 141 1.67 -11.32 -17.42
C GLU A 141 1.25 -12.32 -16.33
N LEU A 142 0.27 -11.99 -15.51
CA LEU A 142 -0.16 -12.80 -14.38
C LEU A 142 -1.33 -13.71 -14.75
N SER A 143 -1.44 -14.86 -14.09
CA SER A 143 -2.56 -15.80 -14.27
C SER A 143 -3.92 -15.19 -13.91
N VAL A 144 -3.93 -14.25 -12.97
CA VAL A 144 -5.07 -13.41 -12.61
C VAL A 144 -4.55 -11.98 -12.44
N PRO A 145 -5.20 -10.96 -13.04
CA PRO A 145 -4.81 -9.56 -12.87
C PRO A 145 -4.67 -9.16 -11.39
N LEU A 146 -3.52 -8.62 -11.03
CA LEU A 146 -3.22 -8.21 -9.66
C LEU A 146 -4.18 -7.11 -9.18
N SER A 147 -4.49 -6.16 -10.07
CA SER A 147 -5.43 -5.07 -9.80
C SER A 147 -6.81 -5.61 -9.39
N ARG A 148 -7.28 -6.67 -10.04
CA ARG A 148 -8.55 -7.35 -9.71
C ARG A 148 -8.48 -7.99 -8.32
N ILE A 149 -7.43 -8.77 -8.04
CA ILE A 149 -7.28 -9.46 -6.74
C ILE A 149 -7.17 -8.45 -5.60
N LEU A 150 -6.44 -7.35 -5.79
CA LEU A 150 -6.33 -6.30 -4.78
C LEU A 150 -7.67 -5.61 -4.53
N SER A 151 -8.46 -5.32 -5.58
CA SER A 151 -9.80 -4.75 -5.42
C SER A 151 -10.73 -5.70 -4.66
N GLU A 152 -10.77 -6.96 -5.03
CA GLU A 152 -11.58 -7.98 -4.34
C GLU A 152 -11.16 -8.13 -2.86
N ALA A 153 -9.85 -8.08 -2.57
CA ALA A 153 -9.34 -8.16 -1.20
C ALA A 153 -9.74 -6.94 -0.36
N ILE A 154 -9.68 -5.73 -0.94
CA ILE A 154 -10.11 -4.50 -0.27
C ILE A 154 -11.61 -4.56 0.02
N ASP A 155 -12.44 -4.95 -0.95
CA ASP A 155 -13.88 -5.08 -0.76
C ASP A 155 -14.23 -6.11 0.32
N ALA A 156 -13.55 -7.25 0.33
CA ALA A 156 -13.73 -8.27 1.36
C ALA A 156 -13.35 -7.78 2.77
N LEU A 157 -12.34 -6.90 2.86
CA LEU A 157 -11.92 -6.29 4.14
C LEU A 157 -12.89 -5.19 4.58
N ASN A 158 -13.50 -4.46 3.65
CA ASN A 158 -14.56 -3.48 3.94
C ASN A 158 -15.82 -4.16 4.47
N GLN A 159 -16.19 -5.32 3.91
CA GLN A 159 -17.34 -6.11 4.37
C GLN A 159 -17.10 -6.76 5.74
N ARG A 160 -15.88 -7.25 6.00
CA ARG A 160 -15.52 -7.93 7.23
C ARG A 160 -14.07 -7.61 7.60
N ALA A 161 -13.90 -6.85 8.68
CA ALA A 161 -12.59 -6.39 9.16
C ALA A 161 -11.61 -7.56 9.42
N PHE A 162 -10.33 -7.34 9.20
CA PHE A 162 -9.30 -8.35 9.41
C PHE A 162 -9.19 -8.79 10.88
N SER A 163 -9.42 -7.87 11.83
CA SER A 163 -9.48 -8.18 13.27
C SER A 163 -10.56 -9.21 13.61
N THR A 164 -11.74 -9.12 12.99
CA THR A 164 -12.81 -10.10 13.15
C THR A 164 -12.40 -11.49 12.63
N ARG A 165 -11.71 -11.53 11.46
CA ARG A 165 -11.20 -12.79 10.91
C ARG A 165 -10.15 -13.43 11.82
N ILE A 166 -9.28 -12.64 12.45
CA ILE A 166 -8.29 -13.10 13.41
C ILE A 166 -8.98 -13.69 14.65
N ALA A 167 -9.98 -12.99 15.22
CA ALA A 167 -10.71 -13.47 16.39
C ALA A 167 -11.39 -14.84 16.15
N ASP A 168 -12.05 -14.98 15.00
CA ASP A 168 -12.70 -16.24 14.62
C ASP A 168 -11.70 -17.38 14.41
N ALA A 169 -10.57 -17.12 13.78
CA ALA A 169 -9.50 -18.09 13.60
C ALA A 169 -8.90 -18.53 14.95
N SER A 170 -8.65 -17.58 15.86
CA SER A 170 -8.17 -17.88 17.22
C SER A 170 -9.13 -18.78 18.01
N ASN A 171 -10.42 -18.47 17.93
CA ASN A 171 -11.46 -19.28 18.59
C ASN A 171 -11.55 -20.70 18.01
N ALA A 172 -11.36 -20.86 16.69
CA ALA A 172 -11.35 -22.17 16.04
C ALA A 172 -10.14 -23.01 16.49
N LEU A 173 -8.93 -22.39 16.52
CA LEU A 173 -7.70 -23.05 16.96
C LEU A 173 -7.79 -23.49 18.43
N SER A 174 -8.33 -22.66 19.32
CA SER A 174 -8.49 -23.00 20.74
C SER A 174 -9.43 -24.22 20.95
N ARG A 175 -10.50 -24.34 20.16
CA ARG A 175 -11.41 -25.49 20.20
C ARG A 175 -10.77 -26.80 19.69
N SER A 176 -9.83 -26.71 18.75
CA SER A 176 -9.13 -27.88 18.22
C SER A 176 -8.06 -28.43 19.17
N THR A 177 -7.52 -27.58 20.06
CA THR A 177 -6.47 -27.97 21.04
C THR A 177 -7.04 -28.61 22.31
N THR A 178 -8.37 -28.48 22.55
CA THR A 178 -9.06 -29.02 23.76
C THR A 178 -9.68 -30.42 23.49
N ARG A 179 -9.48 -31.01 22.33
CA ARG A 179 -9.88 -32.39 21.98
C ARG A 179 -8.65 -33.30 21.90
#